data_82bcf86d58b177aa07038753c9b97a20
#
_entry.id   82bcf86d58b177aa07038753c9b97a20
#
_cell.length_a   1.000
_cell.length_b   1.000
_cell.length_c   1.000
_cell.angle_alpha   90.00
_cell.angle_beta   90.00
_cell.angle_gamma   90.00
#
_symmetry.space_group_name_H-M   'P 1'
#
loop_
_entity.id
_entity.type
_entity.pdbx_description
1 polymer ?
#
loop_
_entity_poly.entity_id
_entity_poly.type
_entity_poly.pdbx_seq_one_letter_code
_entity_poly.pdbx_strand_id
1 'polypeptide(L)'
;MTILIVDDEKLLREKIRGVLESSSLSIDKLYLAENAIEAIRIIDEKSPDIILSDIRMPLKSGLDLAAYVNEKRPHTPVILITGYSDFEYAQTAIKNRVFDYILKPVEPDKLIASVQRAQKNLELEEKHQRLYTVFQEYFASNLETVRRQFIEGLLFRQG
;
A
#
# COMPACT_ATOMS: atom_id res chain seq x y z
N MET A 1 9.63 -6.57 -5.22
CA MET A 1 8.26 -6.03 -5.14
C MET A 1 7.69 -5.77 -6.53
N THR A 2 6.38 -5.76 -6.65
CA THR A 2 5.67 -5.46 -7.89
C THR A 2 4.90 -4.15 -7.75
N ILE A 3 4.86 -3.35 -8.80
CA ILE A 3 4.20 -2.03 -8.80
C ILE A 3 3.27 -1.94 -10.00
N LEU A 4 2.07 -1.43 -9.78
CA LEU A 4 1.12 -1.09 -10.83
C LEU A 4 1.09 0.43 -11.02
N ILE A 5 1.26 0.87 -12.25
CA ILE A 5 1.18 2.28 -12.66
C ILE A 5 -0.10 2.48 -13.47
N VAL A 6 -0.97 3.37 -13.02
CA VAL A 6 -2.26 3.66 -13.66
C VAL A 6 -2.31 5.13 -14.07
N ASP A 7 -2.37 5.39 -15.35
CA ASP A 7 -2.50 6.73 -15.93
C ASP A 7 -3.04 6.61 -17.35
N ASP A 8 -3.98 7.46 -17.71
CA ASP A 8 -4.54 7.50 -19.07
C ASP A 8 -3.60 8.17 -20.09
N GLU A 9 -2.61 8.94 -19.63
CA GLU A 9 -1.59 9.56 -20.47
C GLU A 9 -0.39 8.62 -20.62
N LYS A 10 -0.19 8.12 -21.83
CA LYS A 10 0.90 7.20 -22.14
C LYS A 10 2.28 7.78 -21.82
N LEU A 11 2.51 9.05 -22.15
CA LEU A 11 3.80 9.70 -21.91
C LEU A 11 4.14 9.77 -20.42
N LEU A 12 3.17 10.07 -19.58
CA LEU A 12 3.38 10.14 -18.14
C LEU A 12 3.58 8.74 -17.53
N ARG A 13 2.82 7.75 -17.99
CA ARG A 13 3.01 6.34 -17.62
C ARG A 13 4.44 5.87 -17.91
N GLU A 14 4.93 6.15 -19.11
CA GLU A 14 6.29 5.78 -19.54
C GLU A 14 7.36 6.57 -18.77
N LYS A 15 7.11 7.84 -18.46
CA LYS A 15 8.01 8.64 -17.62
C LYS A 15 8.16 8.03 -16.22
N ILE A 16 7.06 7.69 -15.57
CA ILE A 16 7.06 7.07 -14.24
C ILE A 16 7.77 5.73 -14.30
N ARG A 17 7.46 4.91 -15.29
CA ARG A 17 8.15 3.64 -15.52
C ARG A 17 9.66 3.83 -15.63
N GLY A 18 10.11 4.77 -16.47
CA GLY A 18 11.53 5.05 -16.67
C GLY A 18 12.24 5.48 -15.39
N VAL A 19 11.61 6.33 -14.58
CA VAL A 19 12.15 6.75 -13.28
C VAL A 19 12.33 5.56 -12.35
N LEU A 20 11.32 4.70 -12.25
CA LEU A 20 11.38 3.53 -11.37
C LEU A 20 12.39 2.48 -11.83
N GLU A 21 12.47 2.22 -13.14
CA GLU A 21 13.44 1.28 -13.71
C GLU A 21 14.89 1.76 -13.55
N SER A 22 15.11 3.08 -13.56
CA SER A 22 16.43 3.68 -13.37
C SER A 22 16.82 3.86 -11.90
N SER A 23 15.92 3.59 -10.98
CA SER A 23 16.15 3.74 -9.54
C SER A 23 16.91 2.54 -8.96
N SER A 24 17.37 2.70 -7.71
CA SER A 24 18.00 1.62 -6.95
C SER A 24 16.99 0.69 -6.26
N LEU A 25 15.68 0.90 -6.48
CA LEU A 25 14.64 0.07 -5.91
C LEU A 25 14.65 -1.34 -6.48
N SER A 26 14.45 -2.35 -5.64
CA SER A 26 14.35 -3.74 -6.05
C SER A 26 12.94 -4.03 -6.56
N ILE A 27 12.70 -3.75 -7.83
CA ILE A 27 11.40 -3.95 -8.49
C ILE A 27 11.48 -5.18 -9.39
N ASP A 28 10.65 -6.17 -9.12
CA ASP A 28 10.59 -7.41 -9.89
C ASP A 28 9.77 -7.24 -11.17
N LYS A 29 8.67 -6.51 -11.08
CA LYS A 29 7.75 -6.29 -12.20
C LYS A 29 7.02 -4.96 -12.07
N LEU A 30 6.90 -4.26 -13.19
CA LEU A 30 6.04 -3.09 -13.36
C LEU A 30 4.85 -3.47 -14.25
N TYR A 31 3.64 -3.30 -13.74
CA TYR A 31 2.40 -3.43 -14.50
C TYR A 31 1.92 -2.04 -14.90
N LEU A 32 1.34 -1.92 -16.07
CA LEU A 32 0.82 -0.67 -16.61
C LEU A 32 -0.66 -0.81 -16.91
N ALA A 33 -1.46 0.18 -16.53
CA ALA A 33 -2.87 0.27 -16.86
C ALA A 33 -3.21 1.69 -17.34
N GLU A 34 -4.07 1.80 -18.34
CA GLU A 34 -4.48 3.08 -18.89
C GLU A 34 -5.78 3.62 -18.29
N ASN A 35 -6.48 2.82 -17.49
CA ASN A 35 -7.70 3.22 -16.80
C ASN A 35 -7.92 2.36 -15.55
N ALA A 36 -8.89 2.76 -14.73
CA ALA A 36 -9.17 2.06 -13.47
C ALA A 36 -9.74 0.66 -13.68
N ILE A 37 -10.46 0.42 -14.77
CA ILE A 37 -11.06 -0.90 -15.06
C ILE A 37 -9.96 -1.92 -15.36
N GLU A 38 -9.00 -1.55 -16.20
CA GLU A 38 -7.82 -2.37 -16.47
C GLU A 38 -6.98 -2.58 -15.21
N ALA A 39 -6.82 -1.52 -14.40
CA ALA A 39 -6.12 -1.59 -13.12
C ALA A 39 -6.76 -2.60 -12.16
N ILE A 40 -8.07 -2.59 -12.02
CA ILE A 40 -8.80 -3.53 -11.17
C ILE A 40 -8.57 -4.98 -11.62
N ARG A 41 -8.59 -5.22 -12.91
CA ARG A 41 -8.28 -6.55 -13.46
C ARG A 41 -6.87 -7.01 -13.08
N ILE A 42 -5.89 -6.14 -13.22
CA ILE A 42 -4.49 -6.45 -12.86
C ILE A 42 -4.37 -6.66 -11.33
N ILE A 43 -5.04 -5.85 -10.54
CA ILE A 43 -5.07 -5.99 -9.07
C ILE A 43 -5.61 -7.35 -8.67
N ASP A 44 -6.72 -7.77 -9.26
CA ASP A 44 -7.36 -9.05 -8.94
C ASP A 44 -6.53 -10.26 -9.40
N GLU A 45 -5.91 -10.18 -10.57
CA GLU A 45 -5.14 -11.29 -11.16
C GLU A 45 -3.70 -11.36 -10.64
N LYS A 46 -3.04 -10.23 -10.42
CA LYS A 46 -1.59 -10.15 -10.17
C LYS A 46 -1.20 -9.72 -8.76
N SER A 47 -2.12 -9.15 -8.01
CA SER A 47 -1.87 -8.70 -6.63
C SER A 47 -0.60 -7.83 -6.50
N PRO A 48 -0.51 -6.68 -7.18
CA PRO A 48 0.66 -5.82 -7.07
C PRO A 48 0.85 -5.34 -5.64
N ASP A 49 2.10 -5.14 -5.23
CA ASP A 49 2.44 -4.72 -3.87
C ASP A 49 2.15 -3.24 -3.63
N ILE A 50 2.35 -2.39 -4.64
CA ILE A 50 2.15 -0.94 -4.57
C ILE A 50 1.40 -0.49 -5.81
N ILE A 51 0.49 0.47 -5.66
CA ILE A 51 -0.27 1.06 -6.75
C ILE A 51 0.02 2.55 -6.83
N LEU A 52 0.44 3.01 -8.01
CA LEU A 52 0.59 4.43 -8.36
C LEU A 52 -0.53 4.78 -9.33
N SER A 53 -1.38 5.74 -9.01
CA SER A 53 -2.51 6.10 -9.88
C SER A 53 -2.70 7.60 -10.01
N ASP A 54 -2.94 8.05 -11.23
CA ASP A 54 -3.51 9.38 -11.47
C ASP A 54 -4.91 9.46 -10.88
N ILE A 55 -5.32 10.65 -10.47
CA ILE A 55 -6.69 10.88 -9.96
C ILE A 55 -7.67 11.03 -11.11
N ARG A 56 -7.36 11.88 -12.07
CA ARG A 56 -8.27 12.20 -13.19
C ARG A 56 -8.09 11.24 -14.35
N MET A 57 -9.01 10.30 -14.45
CA MET A 57 -9.05 9.32 -15.53
C MET A 57 -10.49 9.17 -16.03
N PRO A 58 -10.69 8.83 -17.32
CA PRO A 58 -12.02 8.52 -17.85
C PRO A 58 -12.67 7.36 -17.11
N LEU A 59 -14.00 7.37 -17.00
CA LEU A 59 -14.86 6.35 -16.42
C LEU A 59 -14.80 6.32 -14.89
N LYS A 60 -13.70 5.90 -14.30
CA LYS A 60 -13.49 5.87 -12.85
C LYS A 60 -12.20 6.61 -12.49
N SER A 61 -12.26 7.41 -11.44
CA SER A 61 -11.11 8.17 -10.95
C SER A 61 -10.12 7.29 -10.16
N GLY A 62 -8.92 7.85 -9.92
CA GLY A 62 -7.96 7.24 -9.00
C GLY A 62 -8.48 7.13 -7.56
N LEU A 63 -9.41 8.00 -7.16
CA LEU A 63 -10.08 7.91 -5.86
C LEU A 63 -11.02 6.71 -5.78
N ASP A 64 -11.76 6.44 -6.85
CA ASP A 64 -12.59 5.23 -6.95
C ASP A 64 -11.74 3.98 -6.88
N LEU A 65 -10.59 4.00 -7.55
CA LEU A 65 -9.62 2.90 -7.49
C LEU A 65 -9.06 2.72 -6.06
N ALA A 66 -8.71 3.80 -5.40
CA ALA A 66 -8.21 3.76 -4.02
C ALA A 66 -9.26 3.19 -3.05
N ALA A 67 -10.53 3.57 -3.23
CA ALA A 67 -11.64 3.03 -2.44
C ALA A 67 -11.80 1.52 -2.65
N TYR A 68 -11.73 1.06 -3.89
CA TYR A 68 -11.76 -0.36 -4.23
C TYR A 68 -10.62 -1.14 -3.56
N VAL A 69 -9.39 -0.63 -3.66
CA VAL A 69 -8.22 -1.26 -3.06
C VAL A 69 -8.33 -1.30 -1.53
N ASN A 70 -8.80 -0.21 -0.93
CA ASN A 70 -8.98 -0.15 0.52
C ASN A 70 -9.99 -1.18 1.03
N GLU A 71 -11.03 -1.45 0.27
CA GLU A 71 -12.04 -2.47 0.59
C GLU A 71 -11.52 -3.90 0.39
N LYS A 72 -10.90 -4.16 -0.76
CA LYS A 72 -10.49 -5.52 -1.17
C LYS A 72 -9.10 -5.91 -0.70
N ARG A 73 -8.19 -4.95 -0.59
CA ARG A 73 -6.78 -5.18 -0.25
C ARG A 73 -6.27 -4.06 0.66
N PRO A 74 -6.72 -4.01 1.92
CA PRO A 74 -6.47 -2.87 2.82
C PRO A 74 -4.99 -2.65 3.16
N HIS A 75 -4.13 -3.64 2.92
CA HIS A 75 -2.69 -3.53 3.18
C HIS A 75 -1.88 -3.11 1.94
N THR A 76 -2.51 -2.96 0.79
CA THR A 76 -1.83 -2.51 -0.43
C THR A 76 -1.80 -0.98 -0.47
N PRO A 77 -0.61 -0.35 -0.35
CA PRO A 77 -0.52 1.10 -0.40
C PRO A 77 -0.86 1.65 -1.79
N VAL A 78 -1.68 2.69 -1.80
CA VAL A 78 -2.02 3.46 -3.00
C VAL A 78 -1.40 4.83 -2.88
N ILE A 79 -0.60 5.21 -3.87
CA ILE A 79 0.00 6.53 -4.01
C ILE A 79 -0.71 7.23 -5.18
N LEU A 80 -1.37 8.35 -4.90
CA LEU A 80 -2.07 9.12 -5.91
C LEU A 80 -1.17 10.20 -6.51
N ILE A 81 -1.31 10.42 -7.80
CA ILE A 81 -0.61 11.47 -8.54
C ILE A 81 -1.65 12.48 -9.00
N THR A 82 -1.46 13.74 -8.65
CA THR A 82 -2.49 14.78 -8.81
C THR A 82 -1.92 16.10 -9.23
N GLY A 83 -2.72 16.92 -9.95
CA GLY A 83 -2.38 18.30 -10.27
C GLY A 83 -2.75 19.27 -9.14
N TYR A 84 -2.27 20.52 -9.25
CA TYR A 84 -2.51 21.58 -8.26
C TYR A 84 -3.98 21.94 -8.04
N SER A 85 -4.82 21.73 -9.05
CA SER A 85 -6.25 22.04 -9.00
C SER A 85 -7.08 21.03 -8.21
N ASP A 86 -6.47 19.99 -7.69
CA ASP A 86 -7.17 18.84 -7.10
C ASP A 86 -7.13 18.84 -5.56
N PHE A 87 -7.11 20.02 -4.94
CA PHE A 87 -7.07 20.16 -3.47
C PHE A 87 -8.24 19.45 -2.78
N GLU A 88 -9.45 19.53 -3.34
CA GLU A 88 -10.62 18.83 -2.81
C GLU A 88 -10.45 17.31 -2.87
N TYR A 89 -9.77 16.83 -3.91
CA TYR A 89 -9.44 15.41 -4.04
C TYR A 89 -8.46 14.93 -2.98
N ALA A 90 -7.51 15.78 -2.57
CA ALA A 90 -6.58 15.44 -1.49
C ALA A 90 -7.29 15.19 -0.17
N GLN A 91 -8.33 15.96 0.16
CA GLN A 91 -9.15 15.73 1.35
C GLN A 91 -9.90 14.40 1.27
N THR A 92 -10.45 14.06 0.12
CA THR A 92 -11.12 12.78 -0.12
C THR A 92 -10.13 11.61 -0.08
N ALA A 93 -8.91 11.84 -0.56
CA ALA A 93 -7.82 10.86 -0.50
C ALA A 93 -7.47 10.47 0.94
N ILE A 94 -7.43 11.44 1.85
CA ILE A 94 -7.20 11.18 3.29
C ILE A 94 -8.32 10.29 3.85
N LYS A 95 -9.58 10.54 3.48
CA LYS A 95 -10.73 9.72 3.89
C LYS A 95 -10.64 8.30 3.33
N ASN A 96 -10.10 8.12 2.13
CA ASN A 96 -9.95 6.83 1.47
C ASN A 96 -8.65 6.09 1.85
N ARG A 97 -7.95 6.57 2.86
CA ARG A 97 -6.74 5.95 3.42
C ARG A 97 -5.66 5.68 2.37
N VAL A 98 -5.44 6.61 1.44
CA VAL A 98 -4.30 6.51 0.53
C VAL A 98 -3.01 6.65 1.33
N PHE A 99 -1.97 5.97 0.87
CA PHE A 99 -0.67 5.99 1.54
C PHE A 99 0.01 7.35 1.41
N ASP A 100 -0.01 7.91 0.21
CA ASP A 100 0.63 9.19 -0.10
C ASP A 100 0.02 9.79 -1.36
N TYR A 101 0.29 11.07 -1.61
CA TYR A 101 -0.03 11.70 -2.88
C TYR A 101 1.15 12.55 -3.36
N ILE A 102 1.31 12.62 -4.68
CA ILE A 102 2.41 13.33 -5.34
C ILE A 102 1.81 14.37 -6.27
N LEU A 103 2.27 15.62 -6.16
CA LEU A 103 1.83 16.69 -7.06
C LEU A 103 2.57 16.63 -8.39
N LYS A 104 1.84 16.84 -9.47
CA LYS A 104 2.42 17.05 -10.81
C LYS A 104 3.05 18.45 -10.89
N PRO A 105 4.18 18.63 -11.58
CA PRO A 105 4.94 17.62 -12.34
C PRO A 105 5.64 16.63 -11.41
N VAL A 106 5.69 15.36 -11.84
CA VAL A 106 6.29 14.30 -11.03
C VAL A 106 7.80 14.45 -10.98
N GLU A 107 8.31 14.81 -9.82
CA GLU A 107 9.75 14.89 -9.56
C GLU A 107 10.29 13.49 -9.21
N PRO A 108 11.33 13.01 -9.91
CA PRO A 108 11.86 11.66 -9.69
C PRO A 108 12.20 11.34 -8.23
N ASP A 109 12.86 12.27 -7.53
CA ASP A 109 13.26 12.04 -6.14
C ASP A 109 12.06 11.88 -5.19
N LYS A 110 11.00 12.64 -5.42
CA LYS A 110 9.77 12.54 -4.63
C LYS A 110 9.02 11.24 -4.89
N LEU A 111 8.97 10.82 -6.14
CA LEU A 111 8.37 9.55 -6.53
C LEU A 111 9.10 8.38 -5.87
N ILE A 112 10.41 8.34 -6.01
CA ILE A 112 11.26 7.29 -5.43
C ILE A 112 11.12 7.27 -3.90
N ALA A 113 11.17 8.43 -3.25
CA ALA A 113 11.03 8.54 -1.80
C ALA A 113 9.68 8.01 -1.31
N SER A 114 8.59 8.31 -2.02
CA SER A 114 7.25 7.81 -1.68
C SER A 114 7.16 6.29 -1.82
N VAL A 115 7.69 5.74 -2.90
CA VAL A 115 7.72 4.29 -3.12
C VAL A 115 8.60 3.59 -2.07
N GLN A 116 9.73 4.17 -1.71
CA GLN A 116 10.59 3.64 -0.64
C GLN A 116 9.86 3.57 0.70
N ARG A 117 9.11 4.61 1.06
CA ARG A 117 8.30 4.61 2.29
C ARG A 117 7.21 3.54 2.25
N ALA A 118 6.55 3.38 1.12
CA ALA A 118 5.54 2.34 0.94
C ALA A 118 6.13 0.94 1.07
N GLN A 119 7.28 0.70 0.45
CA GLN A 119 8.01 -0.56 0.56
C GLN A 119 8.38 -0.87 2.01
N LYS A 120 8.93 0.10 2.71
CA LYS A 120 9.32 -0.05 4.11
C LYS A 120 8.10 -0.35 5.00
N ASN A 121 6.98 0.31 4.74
CA ASN A 121 5.73 0.06 5.45
C ASN A 121 5.22 -1.38 5.25
N LEU A 122 5.30 -1.89 4.03
CA LEU A 122 4.94 -3.28 3.72
C LEU A 122 5.84 -4.28 4.46
N GLU A 123 7.14 -4.04 4.50
CA GLU A 123 8.09 -4.88 5.22
C GLU A 123 7.81 -4.92 6.73
N LEU A 124 7.47 -3.77 7.32
CA LEU A 124 7.10 -3.67 8.73
C LEU A 124 5.78 -4.39 9.03
N GLU A 125 4.77 -4.24 8.20
CA GLU A 125 3.49 -4.95 8.37
C GLU A 125 3.67 -6.46 8.26
N GLU A 126 4.43 -6.93 7.29
CA GLU A 126 4.75 -8.35 7.13
C GLU A 126 5.48 -8.91 8.35
N LYS A 127 6.43 -8.14 8.90
CA LYS A 127 7.15 -8.51 10.12
C LYS A 127 6.22 -8.58 11.33
N HIS A 128 5.34 -7.60 11.50
CA HIS A 128 4.34 -7.60 12.57
C HIS A 128 3.39 -8.79 12.46
N GLN A 129 2.94 -9.11 11.26
CA GLN A 129 2.06 -10.25 11.00
C GLN A 129 2.74 -11.58 11.37
N ARG A 130 4.02 -11.75 11.02
CA ARG A 130 4.79 -12.93 11.38
C ARG A 130 4.96 -13.06 12.90
N LEU A 131 5.31 -11.98 13.57
CA LEU A 131 5.44 -11.95 15.02
C LEU A 131 4.13 -12.27 15.73
N TYR A 132 3.04 -11.72 15.25
CA TYR A 132 1.70 -11.99 15.78
C TYR A 132 1.31 -13.47 15.63
N THR A 133 1.57 -14.05 14.47
CA THR A 133 1.31 -15.48 14.22
C THR A 133 2.14 -16.37 15.15
N VAL A 134 3.44 -16.10 15.27
CA VAL A 134 4.33 -16.82 16.18
C VAL A 134 3.85 -16.72 17.62
N PHE A 135 3.45 -15.53 18.05
CA PHE A 135 2.92 -15.31 19.40
C PHE A 135 1.62 -16.11 19.64
N GLN A 136 0.69 -16.10 18.67
CA GLN A 136 -0.54 -16.87 18.76
C GLN A 136 -0.29 -18.37 18.83
N GLU A 137 0.62 -18.91 18.04
CA GLU A 137 1.00 -20.32 18.05
C GLU A 137 1.64 -20.70 19.39
N TYR A 138 2.55 -19.88 19.89
CA TYR A 138 3.16 -20.09 21.20
C TYR A 138 2.10 -20.08 22.31
N PHE A 139 1.20 -19.11 22.31
CA PHE A 139 0.14 -18.98 23.31
C PHE A 139 -0.80 -20.18 23.25
N ALA A 140 -1.23 -20.61 22.09
CA ALA A 140 -2.08 -21.78 21.90
C ALA A 140 -1.43 -23.07 22.37
N SER A 141 -0.12 -23.27 22.09
CA SER A 141 0.65 -24.45 22.50
C SER A 141 0.95 -24.49 23.99
N ASN A 142 0.99 -23.35 24.68
CA ASN A 142 1.38 -23.22 26.09
C ASN A 142 0.25 -22.64 26.94
N LEU A 143 -0.99 -22.75 26.51
CA LEU A 143 -2.14 -22.13 27.19
C LEU A 143 -2.26 -22.53 28.65
N GLU A 144 -2.08 -23.81 29.00
CA GLU A 144 -2.13 -24.27 30.36
C GLU A 144 -1.02 -23.70 31.21
N THR A 145 0.20 -23.65 30.68
CA THR A 145 1.36 -23.09 31.39
C THR A 145 1.17 -21.59 31.62
N VAL A 146 0.75 -20.84 30.61
CA VAL A 146 0.47 -19.40 30.73
C VAL A 146 -0.65 -19.13 31.72
N ARG A 147 -1.72 -19.93 31.66
CA ARG A 147 -2.86 -19.83 32.58
C ARG A 147 -2.42 -20.06 34.03
N ARG A 148 -1.59 -21.09 34.27
CA ARG A 148 -1.05 -21.39 35.57
C ARG A 148 -0.22 -20.24 36.13
N GLN A 149 0.72 -19.73 35.33
CA GLN A 149 1.57 -18.59 35.72
C GLN A 149 0.75 -17.34 36.03
N PHE A 150 -0.30 -17.08 35.28
CA PHE A 150 -1.21 -15.96 35.51
C PHE A 150 -1.94 -16.11 36.84
N ILE A 151 -2.48 -17.28 37.15
CA ILE A 151 -3.19 -17.57 38.39
C ILE A 151 -2.23 -17.46 39.58
N GLU A 152 -1.03 -18.04 39.48
CA GLU A 152 0.00 -17.95 40.51
C GLU A 152 0.39 -16.49 40.77
N GLY A 153 0.58 -15.70 39.74
CA GLY A 153 0.87 -14.28 39.86
C GLY A 153 -0.23 -13.47 40.57
N LEU A 154 -1.49 -13.84 40.41
CA LEU A 154 -2.61 -13.23 41.14
C LEU A 154 -2.61 -13.60 42.60
N LEU A 155 -2.32 -14.87 42.93
CA LEU A 155 -2.27 -15.34 44.30
C LEU A 155 -1.14 -14.70 45.12
N PHE A 156 0.03 -14.48 44.50
CA PHE A 156 1.16 -13.83 45.14
C PHE A 156 1.01 -12.33 45.31
N ARG A 157 0.14 -11.68 44.56
CA ARG A 157 -0.15 -10.25 44.72
C ARG A 157 -1.12 -9.91 45.86
N GLN A 158 -1.80 -10.90 46.37
CA GLN A 158 -2.75 -10.74 47.49
C GLN A 158 -2.15 -11.01 48.86
N GLY A 159 -0.87 -11.34 48.88
CA GLY A 159 -0.11 -11.49 50.13
C GLY A 159 0.68 -10.17 50.47
#